data_17983f876d477f27a2d9fd153d22a77a
#
_entry.id   17983f876d477f27a2d9fd153d22a77a
#
_cell.length_a   1.000
_cell.length_b   1.000
_cell.length_c   1.000
_cell.angle_alpha   90.00
_cell.angle_beta   90.00
_cell.angle_gamma   90.00
#
_symmetry.space_group_name_H-M   'P 1'
#
loop_
_entity.id
_entity.type
_entity.pdbx_description
1 polymer ?
#
loop_
_entity_poly.entity_id
_entity_poly.type
_entity_poly.pdbx_seq_one_letter_code
_entity_poly.pdbx_strand_id
1 'polypeptide(L)'
;MSHDVLQSIISEIETKIDSTNLSPEIENVGEVFYLGDGVAKASGLRSVSYNEVLEFDSGAVGVALNLEDHYVGIVVLSGFLSIKEGETVKTTGRTLEVPVGKGLIGRVVDALGRPIDGLGEIKSTEMYPVERQAEGVMARKSVHEPMETGIKAVDALVPIGRGQRELIIGDRQVGKTQVAIDTILNQKGQNITCVYVAIGQKEGKVSRIVEELRKRGAMDYTIVVSAGSSEPAAMQYLAPYTGCALAEYFMYNGEHALIIYDDLSKQATAYREMSLLLRRPPGREAYPGDVFFLHSRLLERAAKLNDEMGGGSMTALPIIETQAGDVSAYIPTNVISITDGQIFLDTNLFNSGQKPAISVGLSVSRVGGSAQMKAMKKNSGTLKLDLAQYRELAAFSQFASDLDESTRNQLDRGARMMELLKQGLNSPVPVPKQVVALYAGGKGFLDTIPVEKVLKFEEDLHAALDKEATVIEAIATEKNISEDTEGKMIKVIEQVVELHK
;
A
#
# COMPACT_ATOMS: atom_id res chain seq x y z
N MET A 1 18.05 27.69 69.94
CA MET A 1 17.57 26.61 69.01
C MET A 1 18.03 25.30 69.60
N SER A 2 17.14 24.38 69.88
CA SER A 2 17.49 23.11 70.48
C SER A 2 18.24 22.23 69.46
N HIS A 3 19.16 21.41 69.94
CA HIS A 3 20.01 20.53 69.14
C HIS A 3 19.15 19.63 68.22
N ASP A 4 17.94 19.27 68.64
CA ASP A 4 16.98 18.46 67.91
C ASP A 4 16.45 19.11 66.66
N VAL A 5 16.23 20.45 66.67
CA VAL A 5 15.75 21.22 65.48
C VAL A 5 16.85 21.30 64.43
N LEU A 6 18.11 21.42 64.84
CA LEU A 6 19.25 21.40 63.89
C LEU A 6 19.42 20.05 63.22
N GLN A 7 19.33 18.94 63.96
CA GLN A 7 19.38 17.60 63.45
C GLN A 7 18.21 17.28 62.50
N SER A 8 17.00 17.74 62.80
CA SER A 8 15.85 17.58 61.92
C SER A 8 16.03 18.30 60.55
N ILE A 9 16.58 19.54 60.59
CA ILE A 9 16.88 20.30 59.39
C ILE A 9 17.98 19.68 58.55
N ILE A 10 19.03 19.13 59.19
CA ILE A 10 20.11 18.46 58.50
C ILE A 10 19.58 17.17 57.83
N SER A 11 18.81 16.36 58.55
CA SER A 11 18.18 15.15 57.98
C SER A 11 17.24 15.45 56.83
N GLU A 12 16.50 16.54 56.89
CA GLU A 12 15.60 16.97 55.79
C GLU A 12 16.37 17.47 54.55
N ILE A 13 17.52 18.11 54.76
CA ILE A 13 18.42 18.55 53.69
C ILE A 13 19.12 17.33 53.05
N GLU A 14 19.61 16.40 53.87
CA GLU A 14 20.23 15.14 53.37
C GLU A 14 19.21 14.34 52.57
N THR A 15 17.98 14.17 53.04
CA THR A 15 16.93 13.44 52.33
C THR A 15 16.55 14.16 51.02
N LYS A 16 16.55 15.50 50.98
CA LYS A 16 16.34 16.28 49.73
C LYS A 16 17.52 16.17 48.75
N ILE A 17 18.74 16.17 49.26
CA ILE A 17 19.95 15.98 48.42
C ILE A 17 19.98 14.57 47.81
N ASP A 18 19.70 13.52 48.59
CA ASP A 18 19.66 12.14 48.14
C ASP A 18 18.47 11.85 47.20
N SER A 19 17.35 12.58 47.33
CA SER A 19 16.21 12.48 46.44
C SER A 19 16.38 13.32 45.17
N THR A 20 17.31 14.25 45.14
CA THR A 20 17.65 15.04 43.96
C THR A 20 18.73 14.28 43.21
N ASN A 21 18.36 13.54 42.20
CA ASN A 21 19.26 12.84 41.28
C ASN A 21 20.10 13.88 40.53
N LEU A 22 21.18 14.37 41.14
CA LEU A 22 22.19 15.25 40.53
C LEU A 22 23.17 14.43 39.68
N SER A 23 22.68 13.54 38.83
CA SER A 23 23.43 13.21 37.64
C SER A 23 23.36 14.42 36.73
N PRO A 24 24.47 15.06 36.35
CA PRO A 24 24.42 16.06 35.30
C PRO A 24 23.94 15.33 34.04
N GLU A 25 22.68 15.47 33.70
CA GLU A 25 22.26 15.20 32.33
C GLU A 25 23.07 16.17 31.47
N ILE A 26 24.09 15.66 30.79
CA ILE A 26 24.81 16.40 29.78
C ILE A 26 23.81 16.58 28.64
N GLU A 27 22.99 17.63 28.70
CA GLU A 27 22.16 18.02 27.58
C GLU A 27 23.09 18.30 26.41
N ASN A 28 22.97 17.49 25.34
CA ASN A 28 23.68 17.74 24.10
C ASN A 28 22.89 18.83 23.36
N VAL A 29 23.37 20.05 23.47
CA VAL A 29 22.69 21.26 23.02
C VAL A 29 23.40 21.81 21.80
N GLY A 30 22.63 22.29 20.83
CA GLY A 30 23.12 22.97 19.64
C GLY A 30 22.47 24.35 19.47
N GLU A 31 23.02 25.14 18.59
CA GLU A 31 22.52 26.46 18.21
C GLU A 31 22.18 26.48 16.71
N VAL A 32 20.98 26.94 16.37
CA VAL A 32 20.51 27.07 14.99
C VAL A 32 21.19 28.25 14.33
N PHE A 33 21.94 28.02 13.24
CA PHE A 33 22.60 29.09 12.48
C PHE A 33 22.06 29.25 11.05
N TYR A 34 21.14 28.37 10.62
CA TYR A 34 20.47 28.44 9.32
C TYR A 34 19.06 27.89 9.42
N LEU A 35 18.11 28.58 8.81
CA LEU A 35 16.72 28.18 8.70
C LEU A 35 16.22 28.51 7.29
N GLY A 36 15.61 27.55 6.59
CA GLY A 36 15.04 27.77 5.27
C GLY A 36 14.22 26.57 4.78
N ASP A 37 13.02 26.84 4.27
CA ASP A 37 12.16 25.89 3.55
C ASP A 37 11.91 24.54 4.28
N GLY A 38 11.69 24.58 5.59
CA GLY A 38 11.42 23.37 6.40
C GLY A 38 12.68 22.63 6.87
N VAL A 39 13.86 23.21 6.66
CA VAL A 39 15.15 22.66 7.08
C VAL A 39 15.86 23.65 8.00
N ALA A 40 16.45 23.16 9.08
CA ALA A 40 17.35 23.90 9.95
C ALA A 40 18.75 23.27 9.95
N LYS A 41 19.77 24.08 10.23
CA LYS A 41 21.12 23.59 10.51
C LYS A 41 21.55 24.12 11.87
N ALA A 42 22.03 23.22 12.71
CA ALA A 42 22.50 23.55 14.04
C ALA A 42 23.94 23.07 14.24
N SER A 43 24.74 23.88 14.92
CA SER A 43 26.06 23.52 15.43
C SER A 43 25.94 22.89 16.82
N GLY A 44 26.96 22.22 17.29
CA GLY A 44 27.02 21.72 18.67
C GLY A 44 26.67 20.25 18.80
N LEU A 45 25.51 19.80 18.61
CA LEU A 45 24.90 18.44 18.71
C LEU A 45 25.85 17.25 18.42
N ARG A 46 26.96 17.11 19.17
CA ARG A 46 28.06 16.19 18.84
C ARG A 46 27.72 14.71 19.01
N SER A 47 26.75 14.37 19.86
CA SER A 47 26.35 12.99 20.15
C SER A 47 25.00 12.62 19.54
N VAL A 48 24.44 13.48 18.68
CA VAL A 48 23.17 13.19 18.01
C VAL A 48 23.27 11.97 17.09
N SER A 49 22.27 11.13 17.12
CA SER A 49 22.15 9.98 16.23
C SER A 49 21.33 10.32 14.97
N TYR A 50 21.55 9.56 13.89
CA TYR A 50 20.71 9.66 12.69
C TYR A 50 19.27 9.28 13.02
N ASN A 51 18.29 10.05 12.50
CA ASN A 51 16.86 9.93 12.81
C ASN A 51 16.46 10.22 14.26
N GLU A 52 17.32 10.85 15.05
CA GLU A 52 16.97 11.29 16.39
C GLU A 52 16.06 12.50 16.35
N VAL A 53 15.05 12.49 17.23
CA VAL A 53 14.14 13.62 17.44
C VAL A 53 14.87 14.73 18.18
N LEU A 54 14.73 15.94 17.70
CA LEU A 54 15.30 17.17 18.25
C LEU A 54 14.17 18.11 18.64
N GLU A 55 14.31 18.74 19.80
CA GLU A 55 13.37 19.74 20.32
C GLU A 55 14.02 21.12 20.34
N PHE A 56 13.29 22.11 19.81
CA PHE A 56 13.71 23.53 19.80
C PHE A 56 13.08 24.23 20.99
N ASP A 57 13.73 25.27 21.51
CA ASP A 57 13.21 26.06 22.64
C ASP A 57 11.84 26.70 22.31
N SER A 58 11.54 26.95 21.03
CA SER A 58 10.21 27.38 20.56
C SER A 58 9.12 26.33 20.67
N GLY A 59 9.46 25.08 21.05
CA GLY A 59 8.56 23.93 21.03
C GLY A 59 8.39 23.28 19.67
N ALA A 60 9.14 23.72 18.66
CA ALA A 60 9.21 23.04 17.38
C ALA A 60 9.93 21.69 17.51
N VAL A 61 9.62 20.75 16.62
CA VAL A 61 10.21 19.41 16.60
C VAL A 61 10.80 19.14 15.25
N GLY A 62 12.01 18.58 15.22
CA GLY A 62 12.70 18.16 14.02
C GLY A 62 13.36 16.80 14.16
N VAL A 63 13.94 16.30 13.08
CA VAL A 63 14.69 15.04 13.04
C VAL A 63 16.04 15.29 12.38
N ALA A 64 17.10 14.75 12.97
CA ALA A 64 18.46 14.82 12.45
C ALA A 64 18.60 13.88 11.23
N LEU A 65 18.76 14.43 10.03
CA LEU A 65 18.89 13.67 8.78
C LEU A 65 20.26 13.78 8.11
N ASN A 66 21.05 14.79 8.45
CA ASN A 66 22.39 14.96 7.88
C ASN A 66 23.38 15.26 8.99
N LEU A 67 24.33 14.35 9.22
CA LEU A 67 25.34 14.47 10.27
C LEU A 67 26.67 14.86 9.61
N GLU A 68 27.09 16.11 9.79
CA GLU A 68 28.32 16.64 9.27
C GLU A 68 29.29 16.96 10.41
N ASP A 69 30.57 17.11 10.12
CA ASP A 69 31.61 17.36 11.15
C ASP A 69 31.35 18.64 11.97
N HIS A 70 30.74 19.66 11.36
CA HIS A 70 30.56 20.98 11.97
C HIS A 70 29.10 21.35 12.24
N TYR A 71 28.14 20.62 11.68
CA TYR A 71 26.72 20.89 11.87
C TYR A 71 25.85 19.65 11.65
N VAL A 72 24.65 19.73 12.16
CA VAL A 72 23.58 18.74 11.94
C VAL A 72 22.51 19.40 11.05
N GLY A 73 22.18 18.73 9.95
CA GLY A 73 21.03 19.08 9.11
C GLY A 73 19.77 18.47 9.67
N ILE A 74 18.82 19.32 10.01
CA ILE A 74 17.57 18.98 10.69
C ILE A 74 16.42 19.21 9.74
N VAL A 75 15.55 18.25 9.58
CA VAL A 75 14.25 18.42 8.91
C VAL A 75 13.20 18.71 9.97
N VAL A 76 12.53 19.85 9.84
CA VAL A 76 11.54 20.30 10.80
C VAL A 76 10.19 19.64 10.50
N LEU A 77 9.64 18.98 11.51
CA LEU A 77 8.37 18.24 11.40
C LEU A 77 7.15 19.10 11.82
N SER A 78 7.37 20.00 12.76
CA SER A 78 6.31 20.89 13.25
C SER A 78 6.88 22.18 13.79
N GLY A 79 6.09 23.27 13.77
CA GLY A 79 6.46 24.54 14.37
C GLY A 79 7.54 25.33 13.58
N PHE A 80 7.78 25.07 12.31
CA PHE A 80 8.82 25.70 11.50
C PHE A 80 8.82 27.23 11.59
N LEU A 81 7.65 27.86 11.54
CA LEU A 81 7.50 29.31 11.57
C LEU A 81 7.86 29.95 12.92
N SER A 82 7.97 29.16 13.98
CA SER A 82 8.32 29.66 15.33
C SER A 82 9.82 29.66 15.59
N ILE A 83 10.61 28.90 14.82
CA ILE A 83 12.05 28.78 15.01
C ILE A 83 12.76 30.06 14.56
N LYS A 84 13.84 30.40 15.25
CA LYS A 84 14.70 31.57 14.93
C LYS A 84 16.17 31.15 14.84
N GLU A 85 16.94 31.89 14.04
CA GLU A 85 18.40 31.79 14.10
C GLU A 85 18.91 32.20 15.49
N GLY A 86 19.90 31.47 15.99
CA GLY A 86 20.41 31.61 17.35
C GLY A 86 19.62 30.87 18.43
N GLU A 87 18.52 30.20 18.03
CA GLU A 87 17.73 29.42 18.95
C GLU A 87 18.43 28.12 19.36
N THR A 88 18.21 27.71 20.60
CA THR A 88 18.72 26.46 21.13
C THR A 88 17.91 25.26 20.64
N VAL A 89 18.61 24.19 20.26
CA VAL A 89 18.03 22.90 19.92
C VAL A 89 18.68 21.79 20.75
N LYS A 90 17.87 20.85 21.25
CA LYS A 90 18.29 19.78 22.17
C LYS A 90 18.06 18.41 21.57
N THR A 91 18.97 17.49 21.85
CA THR A 91 18.78 16.06 21.58
C THR A 91 17.81 15.46 22.58
N THR A 92 17.00 14.49 22.16
CA THR A 92 16.05 13.80 23.03
C THR A 92 16.49 12.39 23.38
N GLY A 93 17.54 11.86 22.71
CA GLY A 93 17.96 10.47 22.82
C GLY A 93 16.93 9.46 22.28
N ARG A 94 15.87 9.93 21.61
CA ARG A 94 14.77 9.09 21.10
C ARG A 94 14.68 9.19 19.58
N THR A 95 14.40 8.08 18.93
CA THR A 95 13.99 8.05 17.53
C THR A 95 12.51 8.44 17.41
N LEU A 96 12.10 8.85 16.20
CA LEU A 96 10.70 9.19 15.95
C LEU A 96 9.81 7.96 16.08
N GLU A 97 8.80 8.05 16.93
CA GLU A 97 7.80 7.01 17.19
C GLU A 97 6.40 7.54 16.92
N VAL A 98 5.49 6.62 16.57
CA VAL A 98 4.08 6.93 16.34
C VAL A 98 3.19 5.99 17.15
N PRO A 99 2.00 6.46 17.57
CA PRO A 99 1.04 5.61 18.26
C PRO A 99 0.53 4.51 17.32
N VAL A 100 0.47 3.27 17.82
CA VAL A 100 -0.04 2.12 17.09
C VAL A 100 -1.14 1.41 17.88
N GLY A 101 -1.96 0.62 17.22
CA GLY A 101 -2.99 -0.18 17.89
C GLY A 101 -4.35 -0.14 17.20
N LYS A 102 -5.26 -0.97 17.69
CA LYS A 102 -6.63 -1.12 17.14
C LYS A 102 -7.47 0.15 17.26
N GLY A 103 -7.12 1.06 18.18
CA GLY A 103 -7.79 2.36 18.33
C GLY A 103 -7.65 3.32 17.14
N LEU A 104 -6.74 3.01 16.21
CA LEU A 104 -6.57 3.77 14.98
C LEU A 104 -7.49 3.31 13.82
N ILE A 105 -8.12 2.15 13.95
CA ILE A 105 -9.06 1.66 12.93
C ILE A 105 -10.23 2.65 12.81
N GLY A 106 -10.58 3.02 11.59
CA GLY A 106 -11.62 4.01 11.30
C GLY A 106 -11.16 5.47 11.35
N ARG A 107 -9.90 5.73 11.73
CA ARG A 107 -9.36 7.07 11.93
C ARG A 107 -8.56 7.56 10.72
N VAL A 108 -8.48 8.88 10.61
CA VAL A 108 -7.60 9.57 9.68
C VAL A 108 -6.54 10.32 10.48
N VAL A 109 -5.28 10.02 10.23
CA VAL A 109 -4.14 10.59 10.95
C VAL A 109 -3.15 11.25 9.99
N ASP A 110 -2.33 12.16 10.53
CA ASP A 110 -1.20 12.74 9.80
C ASP A 110 0.05 11.83 9.82
N ALA A 111 1.14 12.29 9.24
CA ALA A 111 2.41 11.55 9.19
C ALA A 111 3.08 11.36 10.57
N LEU A 112 2.62 12.00 11.62
CA LEU A 112 3.07 11.82 13.01
C LEU A 112 2.09 10.97 13.84
N GLY A 113 1.06 10.39 13.20
CA GLY A 113 0.03 9.59 13.87
C GLY A 113 -1.00 10.41 14.65
N ARG A 114 -1.03 11.75 14.48
CA ARG A 114 -2.01 12.63 15.14
C ARG A 114 -3.33 12.62 14.39
N PRO A 115 -4.48 12.55 15.09
CA PRO A 115 -5.78 12.55 14.44
C PRO A 115 -6.08 13.88 13.75
N ILE A 116 -6.57 13.81 12.51
CA ILE A 116 -6.98 14.96 11.69
C ILE A 116 -8.44 14.86 11.23
N ASP A 117 -9.18 13.88 11.74
CA ASP A 117 -10.56 13.57 11.36
C ASP A 117 -11.63 14.27 12.23
N GLY A 118 -11.21 15.05 13.22
CA GLY A 118 -12.12 15.74 14.15
C GLY A 118 -12.83 14.84 15.16
N LEU A 119 -12.47 13.56 15.26
CA LEU A 119 -13.10 12.60 16.18
C LEU A 119 -12.44 12.52 17.56
N GLY A 120 -11.59 13.50 17.90
CA GLY A 120 -10.90 13.56 19.19
C GLY A 120 -9.64 12.69 19.26
N GLU A 121 -9.05 12.64 20.46
CA GLU A 121 -7.78 11.92 20.69
C GLU A 121 -7.90 10.41 20.48
N ILE A 122 -6.82 9.80 20.04
CA ILE A 122 -6.72 8.36 19.85
C ILE A 122 -6.14 7.75 21.13
N LYS A 123 -6.87 6.82 21.72
CA LYS A 123 -6.37 6.04 22.85
C LYS A 123 -5.47 4.93 22.33
N SER A 124 -4.17 5.19 22.33
CA SER A 124 -3.13 4.19 22.05
C SER A 124 -2.25 4.05 23.29
N THR A 125 -1.85 2.82 23.56
CA THR A 125 -0.96 2.49 24.68
C THR A 125 0.43 2.08 24.20
N GLU A 126 0.61 1.88 22.91
CA GLU A 126 1.85 1.41 22.31
C GLU A 126 2.40 2.43 21.31
N MET A 127 3.73 2.57 21.30
CA MET A 127 4.46 3.42 20.37
C MET A 127 5.43 2.56 19.57
N TYR A 128 5.43 2.71 18.25
CA TYR A 128 6.38 2.02 17.39
C TYR A 128 7.31 3.01 16.69
N PRO A 129 8.58 2.67 16.51
CA PRO A 129 9.50 3.50 15.75
C PRO A 129 9.05 3.58 14.29
N VAL A 130 9.05 4.79 13.75
CA VAL A 130 8.66 5.05 12.35
C VAL A 130 9.61 4.33 11.39
N GLU A 131 10.91 4.38 11.68
CA GLU A 131 11.91 3.62 10.96
C GLU A 131 12.36 2.41 11.79
N ARG A 132 12.25 1.24 11.18
CA ARG A 132 12.65 -0.04 11.76
C ARG A 132 13.35 -0.89 10.71
N GLN A 133 14.31 -1.66 11.12
CA GLN A 133 14.92 -2.66 10.25
C GLN A 133 13.92 -3.78 9.94
N ALA A 134 13.85 -4.16 8.67
CA ALA A 134 13.01 -5.27 8.23
C ALA A 134 13.48 -6.60 8.83
N GLU A 135 12.55 -7.52 9.07
CA GLU A 135 12.84 -8.85 9.60
C GLU A 135 13.75 -9.64 8.64
N GLY A 136 14.67 -10.40 9.21
CA GLY A 136 15.60 -11.25 8.47
C GLY A 136 14.93 -12.48 7.84
N VAL A 137 15.69 -13.21 7.02
CA VAL A 137 15.22 -14.38 6.27
C VAL A 137 14.63 -15.46 7.19
N MET A 138 15.19 -15.68 8.37
CA MET A 138 14.75 -16.73 9.30
C MET A 138 13.38 -16.46 9.93
N ALA A 139 12.96 -15.19 10.02
CA ALA A 139 11.65 -14.81 10.54
C ALA A 139 10.54 -14.88 9.47
N ARG A 140 10.89 -15.11 8.20
CA ARG A 140 9.95 -15.08 7.06
C ARG A 140 9.53 -16.47 6.62
N LYS A 141 8.32 -16.56 6.09
CA LYS A 141 7.75 -17.73 5.43
C LYS A 141 7.42 -17.39 3.98
N SER A 142 7.55 -18.36 3.09
CA SER A 142 7.14 -18.18 1.69
C SER A 142 5.66 -17.81 1.57
N VAL A 143 5.35 -16.86 0.69
CA VAL A 143 3.99 -16.42 0.41
C VAL A 143 3.21 -17.54 -0.26
N HIS A 144 2.09 -17.95 0.31
CA HIS A 144 1.27 -19.08 -0.16
C HIS A 144 -0.24 -18.88 0.07
N GLU A 145 -0.63 -17.84 0.82
CA GLU A 145 -2.02 -17.53 1.09
C GLU A 145 -2.50 -16.44 0.13
N PRO A 146 -3.66 -16.59 -0.55
CA PRO A 146 -4.16 -15.56 -1.44
C PRO A 146 -4.57 -14.30 -0.67
N MET A 147 -4.28 -13.15 -1.27
CA MET A 147 -4.83 -11.85 -0.91
C MET A 147 -5.77 -11.44 -2.05
N GLU A 148 -7.05 -11.73 -1.87
CA GLU A 148 -8.07 -11.54 -2.90
C GLU A 148 -8.37 -10.06 -3.08
N THR A 149 -8.23 -9.56 -4.31
CA THR A 149 -8.49 -8.16 -4.64
C THR A 149 -9.94 -7.87 -5.02
N GLY A 150 -10.68 -8.91 -5.39
CA GLY A 150 -12.02 -8.78 -5.95
C GLY A 150 -12.03 -8.25 -7.39
N ILE A 151 -10.86 -8.09 -8.01
CA ILE A 151 -10.70 -7.62 -9.38
C ILE A 151 -10.35 -8.83 -10.26
N LYS A 152 -11.27 -9.21 -11.15
CA LYS A 152 -11.13 -10.41 -11.99
C LYS A 152 -9.79 -10.50 -12.71
N ALA A 153 -9.37 -9.40 -13.33
CA ALA A 153 -8.12 -9.36 -14.08
C ALA A 153 -6.89 -9.53 -13.18
N VAL A 154 -6.92 -9.07 -11.92
CA VAL A 154 -5.82 -9.24 -10.96
C VAL A 154 -5.83 -10.67 -10.42
N ASP A 155 -6.94 -11.10 -9.82
CA ASP A 155 -7.02 -12.37 -9.12
C ASP A 155 -6.78 -13.57 -10.07
N ALA A 156 -7.14 -13.44 -11.36
CA ALA A 156 -6.92 -14.47 -12.36
C ALA A 156 -5.52 -14.44 -12.99
N LEU A 157 -4.98 -13.26 -13.31
CA LEU A 157 -3.80 -13.13 -14.20
C LEU A 157 -2.54 -12.66 -13.49
N VAL A 158 -2.69 -11.92 -12.37
CA VAL A 158 -1.59 -11.32 -11.59
C VAL A 158 -1.89 -11.49 -10.10
N PRO A 159 -2.06 -12.73 -9.62
CA PRO A 159 -2.52 -12.98 -8.24
C PRO A 159 -1.52 -12.46 -7.21
N ILE A 160 -2.07 -11.95 -6.12
CA ILE A 160 -1.32 -11.38 -5.00
C ILE A 160 -1.47 -12.30 -3.79
N GLY A 161 -0.37 -12.52 -3.07
CA GLY A 161 -0.38 -13.29 -1.83
C GLY A 161 -0.19 -12.42 -0.59
N ARG A 162 -0.63 -12.91 0.56
CA ARG A 162 -0.46 -12.24 1.86
C ARG A 162 1.02 -12.17 2.23
N GLY A 163 1.54 -10.96 2.34
CA GLY A 163 2.95 -10.68 2.56
C GLY A 163 3.75 -10.32 1.31
N GLN A 164 3.11 -10.28 0.15
CA GLN A 164 3.73 -9.90 -1.12
C GLN A 164 3.77 -8.38 -1.29
N ARG A 165 4.75 -7.90 -2.06
CA ARG A 165 4.86 -6.52 -2.54
C ARG A 165 4.51 -6.48 -4.00
N GLU A 166 3.36 -5.95 -4.35
CA GLU A 166 2.91 -5.87 -5.74
C GLU A 166 2.74 -4.42 -6.15
N LEU A 167 3.51 -3.98 -7.14
CA LEU A 167 3.50 -2.60 -7.62
C LEU A 167 2.27 -2.32 -8.49
N ILE A 168 1.58 -1.21 -8.27
CA ILE A 168 0.59 -0.66 -9.18
C ILE A 168 1.23 0.50 -9.94
N ILE A 169 1.41 0.36 -11.25
CA ILE A 169 2.16 1.32 -12.07
C ILE A 169 1.37 1.74 -13.32
N GLY A 170 1.50 2.98 -13.72
CA GLY A 170 0.89 3.54 -14.94
C GLY A 170 0.80 5.05 -14.91
N ASP A 171 0.32 5.65 -15.99
CA ASP A 171 0.21 7.10 -16.15
C ASP A 171 -0.84 7.72 -15.21
N ARG A 172 -0.93 9.04 -15.21
CA ARG A 172 -1.97 9.76 -14.46
C ARG A 172 -3.35 9.37 -14.93
N GLN A 173 -4.30 9.23 -13.98
CA GLN A 173 -5.73 9.04 -14.23
C GLN A 173 -6.12 7.74 -14.96
N VAL A 174 -5.23 6.74 -15.06
CA VAL A 174 -5.55 5.43 -15.64
C VAL A 174 -6.22 4.45 -14.68
N GLY A 175 -6.51 4.86 -13.43
CA GLY A 175 -7.26 4.05 -12.47
C GLY A 175 -6.43 3.38 -11.37
N LYS A 176 -5.14 3.76 -11.16
CA LYS A 176 -4.27 3.17 -10.10
C LYS A 176 -4.91 3.20 -8.71
N THR A 177 -5.32 4.39 -8.26
CA THR A 177 -6.01 4.56 -6.98
C THR A 177 -7.28 3.72 -6.88
N GLN A 178 -8.02 3.56 -8.00
CA GLN A 178 -9.25 2.76 -8.01
C GLN A 178 -8.99 1.28 -7.78
N VAL A 179 -7.94 0.71 -8.39
CA VAL A 179 -7.51 -0.67 -8.12
C VAL A 179 -7.21 -0.88 -6.64
N ALA A 180 -6.55 0.10 -6.02
CA ALA A 180 -6.25 0.05 -4.58
C ALA A 180 -7.53 0.13 -3.71
N ILE A 181 -8.48 1.02 -4.06
CA ILE A 181 -9.75 1.15 -3.33
C ILE A 181 -10.61 -0.11 -3.49
N ASP A 182 -10.75 -0.66 -4.70
CA ASP A 182 -11.49 -1.91 -4.92
C ASP A 182 -10.89 -3.07 -4.12
N THR A 183 -9.55 -3.12 -4.02
CA THR A 183 -8.85 -4.09 -3.18
C THR A 183 -9.19 -3.91 -1.70
N ILE A 184 -9.22 -2.67 -1.17
CA ILE A 184 -9.66 -2.40 0.22
C ILE A 184 -11.11 -2.87 0.42
N LEU A 185 -12.00 -2.52 -0.48
CA LEU A 185 -13.43 -2.87 -0.38
C LEU A 185 -13.65 -4.38 -0.32
N ASN A 186 -12.81 -5.16 -1.00
CA ASN A 186 -12.89 -6.62 -0.99
C ASN A 186 -12.39 -7.26 0.32
N GLN A 187 -11.72 -6.51 1.21
CA GLN A 187 -11.20 -7.08 2.46
C GLN A 187 -12.27 -7.23 3.56
N LYS A 188 -13.50 -6.82 3.30
CA LYS A 188 -14.61 -7.00 4.26
C LYS A 188 -14.79 -8.48 4.61
N GLY A 189 -14.60 -8.80 5.90
CA GLY A 189 -14.71 -10.18 6.39
C GLY A 189 -13.51 -11.10 6.11
N GLN A 190 -12.40 -10.56 5.55
CA GLN A 190 -11.19 -11.34 5.23
C GLN A 190 -10.14 -11.34 6.36
N ASN A 191 -10.44 -10.77 7.52
CA ASN A 191 -9.50 -10.61 8.63
C ASN A 191 -8.21 -9.87 8.22
N ILE A 192 -8.35 -8.83 7.42
CA ILE A 192 -7.24 -7.98 6.99
C ILE A 192 -7.53 -6.55 7.42
N THR A 193 -6.62 -5.94 8.17
CA THR A 193 -6.65 -4.50 8.45
C THR A 193 -5.97 -3.76 7.31
N CYS A 194 -6.63 -2.76 6.76
CA CYS A 194 -6.11 -1.95 5.67
C CYS A 194 -5.49 -0.65 6.18
N VAL A 195 -4.37 -0.25 5.61
CA VAL A 195 -3.75 1.07 5.83
C VAL A 195 -3.61 1.76 4.48
N TYR A 196 -4.34 2.86 4.29
CA TYR A 196 -4.23 3.67 3.08
C TYR A 196 -3.41 4.91 3.36
N VAL A 197 -2.27 5.05 2.69
CA VAL A 197 -1.33 6.16 2.85
C VAL A 197 -1.45 7.09 1.65
N ALA A 198 -2.05 8.28 1.87
CA ALA A 198 -2.16 9.34 0.87
C ALA A 198 -0.95 10.26 0.95
N ILE A 199 -0.12 10.28 -0.10
CA ILE A 199 1.15 11.03 -0.13
C ILE A 199 1.06 12.12 -1.19
N GLY A 200 1.20 13.38 -0.79
CA GLY A 200 1.16 14.53 -1.69
C GLY A 200 -0.14 14.65 -2.51
N GLN A 201 -1.24 14.07 -2.01
CA GLN A 201 -2.55 14.14 -2.62
C GLN A 201 -3.28 15.43 -2.23
N LYS A 202 -4.19 15.90 -3.08
CA LYS A 202 -5.06 17.03 -2.73
C LYS A 202 -6.05 16.59 -1.63
N GLU A 203 -6.23 17.41 -0.60
CA GLU A 203 -7.13 17.13 0.53
C GLU A 203 -8.54 16.73 0.09
N GLY A 204 -9.12 17.44 -0.87
CA GLY A 204 -10.45 17.10 -1.42
C GLY A 204 -10.52 15.75 -2.15
N LYS A 205 -9.38 15.19 -2.61
CA LYS A 205 -9.33 13.82 -3.15
C LYS A 205 -9.32 12.82 -1.99
N VAL A 206 -8.51 13.07 -0.96
CA VAL A 206 -8.44 12.20 0.22
C VAL A 206 -9.79 12.15 0.94
N SER A 207 -10.43 13.31 1.15
CA SER A 207 -11.77 13.39 1.75
C SER A 207 -12.80 12.54 0.98
N ARG A 208 -12.80 12.59 -0.35
CA ARG A 208 -13.71 11.75 -1.18
C ARG A 208 -13.44 10.26 -1.03
N ILE A 209 -12.16 9.87 -0.94
CA ILE A 209 -11.79 8.46 -0.72
C ILE A 209 -12.28 8.00 0.65
N VAL A 210 -12.04 8.77 1.71
CA VAL A 210 -12.49 8.47 3.07
C VAL A 210 -14.02 8.37 3.14
N GLU A 211 -14.72 9.28 2.48
CA GLU A 211 -16.19 9.27 2.41
C GLU A 211 -16.72 8.03 1.67
N GLU A 212 -16.11 7.65 0.54
CA GLU A 212 -16.49 6.44 -0.20
C GLU A 212 -16.22 5.17 0.63
N LEU A 213 -15.06 5.06 1.30
CA LEU A 213 -14.77 3.95 2.20
C LEU A 213 -15.77 3.89 3.37
N ARG A 214 -16.12 5.03 3.96
CA ARG A 214 -17.10 5.12 5.05
C ARG A 214 -18.49 4.69 4.59
N LYS A 215 -18.95 5.21 3.44
CA LYS A 215 -20.24 4.88 2.86
C LYS A 215 -20.41 3.37 2.60
N ARG A 216 -19.32 2.67 2.32
CA ARG A 216 -19.32 1.22 2.06
C ARG A 216 -18.97 0.37 3.29
N GLY A 217 -18.77 1.00 4.45
CA GLY A 217 -18.40 0.32 5.70
C GLY A 217 -16.96 -0.20 5.71
N ALA A 218 -16.09 0.29 4.81
CA ALA A 218 -14.69 -0.13 4.77
C ALA A 218 -13.82 0.59 5.81
N MET A 219 -14.28 1.71 6.37
CA MET A 219 -13.58 2.36 7.48
C MET A 219 -13.57 1.50 8.76
N ASP A 220 -14.47 0.52 8.89
CA ASP A 220 -14.50 -0.38 10.05
C ASP A 220 -13.25 -1.27 10.17
N TYR A 221 -12.44 -1.37 9.11
CA TYR A 221 -11.19 -2.13 9.06
C TYR A 221 -10.06 -1.36 8.36
N THR A 222 -10.19 -0.04 8.17
CA THR A 222 -9.20 0.77 7.45
C THR A 222 -8.70 1.93 8.32
N ILE A 223 -7.39 2.17 8.28
CA ILE A 223 -6.70 3.34 8.81
C ILE A 223 -6.25 4.19 7.63
N VAL A 224 -6.41 5.49 7.70
CA VAL A 224 -5.94 6.42 6.67
C VAL A 224 -4.83 7.30 7.24
N VAL A 225 -3.67 7.30 6.58
CA VAL A 225 -2.57 8.24 6.86
C VAL A 225 -2.52 9.25 5.74
N SER A 226 -2.56 10.54 6.06
CA SER A 226 -2.57 11.59 5.05
C SER A 226 -1.42 12.58 5.27
N ALA A 227 -0.64 12.80 4.22
CA ALA A 227 0.25 13.93 4.07
C ALA A 227 -0.11 14.66 2.77
N GLY A 228 -0.84 15.76 2.90
CA GLY A 228 -1.40 16.50 1.78
C GLY A 228 -0.35 17.19 0.91
N SER A 229 -0.75 17.63 -0.28
CA SER A 229 0.14 18.36 -1.20
C SER A 229 0.51 19.76 -0.71
N SER A 230 -0.18 20.29 0.29
CA SER A 230 0.08 21.58 0.94
C SER A 230 1.00 21.44 2.16
N GLU A 231 1.25 20.21 2.62
CA GLU A 231 2.10 19.95 3.76
C GLU A 231 3.59 19.95 3.38
N PRO A 232 4.49 20.24 4.34
CA PRO A 232 5.94 20.21 4.12
C PRO A 232 6.42 18.88 3.54
N ALA A 233 7.50 18.91 2.76
CA ALA A 233 8.11 17.72 2.18
C ALA A 233 8.45 16.66 3.23
N ALA A 234 8.82 17.08 4.44
CA ALA A 234 9.07 16.18 5.57
C ALA A 234 7.89 15.27 5.90
N MET A 235 6.67 15.80 5.92
CA MET A 235 5.46 15.04 6.21
C MET A 235 5.16 14.04 5.09
N GLN A 236 5.34 14.43 3.84
CA GLN A 236 5.18 13.55 2.68
C GLN A 236 6.24 12.43 2.65
N TYR A 237 7.45 12.71 3.11
CA TYR A 237 8.51 11.72 3.28
C TYR A 237 8.18 10.70 4.36
N LEU A 238 7.68 11.16 5.53
CA LEU A 238 7.42 10.31 6.70
C LEU A 238 6.16 9.46 6.57
N ALA A 239 5.10 9.96 5.94
CA ALA A 239 3.80 9.30 5.90
C ALA A 239 3.85 7.82 5.51
N PRO A 240 4.63 7.36 4.50
CA PRO A 240 4.76 5.95 4.19
C PRO A 240 5.36 5.11 5.32
N TYR A 241 6.35 5.63 6.02
CA TYR A 241 6.98 4.94 7.15
C TYR A 241 6.05 4.85 8.36
N THR A 242 5.30 5.92 8.63
CA THR A 242 4.24 5.92 9.64
C THR A 242 3.19 4.87 9.31
N GLY A 243 2.65 4.88 8.09
CA GLY A 243 1.70 3.87 7.65
C GLY A 243 2.25 2.44 7.78
N CYS A 244 3.53 2.25 7.47
CA CYS A 244 4.21 0.98 7.64
C CYS A 244 4.25 0.54 9.11
N ALA A 245 4.62 1.42 10.04
CA ALA A 245 4.64 1.13 11.47
C ALA A 245 3.24 0.76 11.99
N LEU A 246 2.18 1.43 11.50
CA LEU A 246 0.79 1.09 11.84
C LEU A 246 0.40 -0.31 11.34
N ALA A 247 0.80 -0.68 10.14
CA ALA A 247 0.52 -1.99 9.55
C ALA A 247 1.34 -3.11 10.22
N GLU A 248 2.59 -2.84 10.61
CA GLU A 248 3.45 -3.75 11.35
C GLU A 248 2.87 -4.18 12.69
N TYR A 249 2.15 -3.29 13.38
CA TYR A 249 1.48 -3.64 14.63
C TYR A 249 0.60 -4.88 14.46
N PHE A 250 -0.21 -4.93 13.41
CA PHE A 250 -1.08 -6.09 13.13
C PHE A 250 -0.26 -7.31 12.73
N MET A 251 0.75 -7.15 11.87
CA MET A 251 1.61 -8.24 11.45
C MET A 251 2.33 -8.91 12.62
N TYR A 252 2.91 -8.15 13.55
CA TYR A 252 3.61 -8.69 14.71
C TYR A 252 2.67 -9.28 15.76
N ASN A 253 1.39 -8.91 15.76
CA ASN A 253 0.37 -9.51 16.60
C ASN A 253 -0.30 -10.76 15.96
N GLY A 254 0.31 -11.32 14.91
CA GLY A 254 -0.19 -12.53 14.22
C GLY A 254 -1.41 -12.26 13.32
N GLU A 255 -1.74 -11.00 13.09
CA GLU A 255 -2.84 -10.57 12.22
C GLU A 255 -2.33 -10.28 10.81
N HIS A 256 -3.23 -9.90 9.90
CA HIS A 256 -2.89 -9.58 8.53
C HIS A 256 -3.18 -8.11 8.23
N ALA A 257 -2.23 -7.46 7.57
CA ALA A 257 -2.38 -6.08 7.11
C ALA A 257 -2.21 -5.97 5.59
N LEU A 258 -2.95 -5.05 4.99
CA LEU A 258 -2.77 -4.57 3.64
C LEU A 258 -2.40 -3.09 3.70
N ILE A 259 -1.23 -2.72 3.17
CA ILE A 259 -0.83 -1.31 3.09
C ILE A 259 -0.75 -0.84 1.64
N ILE A 260 -1.32 0.33 1.38
CA ILE A 260 -1.32 0.99 0.09
C ILE A 260 -0.58 2.32 0.21
N TYR A 261 0.39 2.55 -0.67
CA TYR A 261 1.13 3.81 -0.74
C TYR A 261 0.74 4.59 -2.01
N ASP A 262 -0.13 5.58 -1.90
CA ASP A 262 -0.62 6.39 -3.02
C ASP A 262 -0.09 7.84 -2.94
N ASP A 263 1.07 8.19 -3.54
CA ASP A 263 1.99 7.38 -4.32
C ASP A 263 3.46 7.59 -3.89
N LEU A 264 4.30 6.59 -4.09
CA LEU A 264 5.72 6.67 -3.75
C LEU A 264 6.53 7.59 -4.68
N SER A 265 6.00 7.94 -5.87
CA SER A 265 6.63 8.96 -6.73
C SER A 265 6.66 10.32 -6.04
N LYS A 266 5.61 10.64 -5.26
CA LYS A 266 5.55 11.87 -4.46
C LYS A 266 6.52 11.83 -3.28
N GLN A 267 6.62 10.68 -2.59
CA GLN A 267 7.63 10.49 -1.54
C GLN A 267 9.04 10.73 -2.07
N ALA A 268 9.37 10.13 -3.23
CA ALA A 268 10.67 10.35 -3.85
C ALA A 268 10.92 11.83 -4.19
N THR A 269 9.91 12.53 -4.68
CA THR A 269 9.99 13.97 -4.98
C THR A 269 10.25 14.78 -3.69
N ALA A 270 9.52 14.50 -2.62
CA ALA A 270 9.72 15.14 -1.32
C ALA A 270 11.12 14.87 -0.76
N TYR A 271 11.60 13.63 -0.88
CA TYR A 271 12.96 13.27 -0.46
C TYR A 271 14.05 13.99 -1.27
N ARG A 272 13.85 14.14 -2.59
CA ARG A 272 14.73 14.94 -3.46
C ARG A 272 14.75 16.39 -3.01
N GLU A 273 13.62 17.00 -2.75
CA GLU A 273 13.49 18.37 -2.27
C GLU A 273 14.27 18.58 -0.97
N MET A 274 14.01 17.76 0.06
CA MET A 274 14.75 17.84 1.33
C MET A 274 16.25 17.63 1.15
N SER A 275 16.66 16.69 0.31
CA SER A 275 18.08 16.39 0.07
C SER A 275 18.80 17.57 -0.60
N LEU A 276 18.15 18.25 -1.52
CA LEU A 276 18.69 19.46 -2.17
C LEU A 276 18.80 20.63 -1.18
N LEU A 277 17.80 20.82 -0.31
CA LEU A 277 17.84 21.84 0.74
C LEU A 277 18.96 21.59 1.76
N LEU A 278 19.20 20.31 2.08
CA LEU A 278 20.33 19.88 2.91
C LEU A 278 21.68 19.93 2.17
N ARG A 279 21.68 20.30 0.87
CA ARG A 279 22.87 20.36 -0.02
C ARG A 279 23.58 19.01 -0.20
N ARG A 280 22.83 17.91 -0.13
CA ARG A 280 23.37 16.60 -0.53
C ARG A 280 23.62 16.58 -2.04
N PRO A 281 24.73 15.96 -2.51
CA PRO A 281 25.06 15.94 -3.93
C PRO A 281 23.96 15.20 -4.72
N PRO A 282 23.41 15.82 -5.78
CA PRO A 282 22.41 15.19 -6.62
C PRO A 282 23.01 14.14 -7.56
N GLY A 283 22.28 13.05 -7.78
CA GLY A 283 22.57 12.04 -8.79
C GLY A 283 21.63 12.15 -10.01
N ARG A 284 21.24 10.99 -10.57
CA ARG A 284 20.34 10.90 -11.73
C ARG A 284 18.99 11.58 -11.43
N GLU A 285 18.52 12.41 -12.37
CA GLU A 285 17.27 13.18 -12.26
C GLU A 285 17.20 14.06 -10.99
N ALA A 286 18.38 14.50 -10.50
CA ALA A 286 18.55 15.24 -9.26
C ALA A 286 18.12 14.52 -7.98
N TYR A 287 17.87 13.22 -8.02
CA TYR A 287 17.66 12.43 -6.82
C TYR A 287 18.97 12.19 -6.07
N PRO A 288 18.93 12.09 -4.74
CA PRO A 288 20.13 11.71 -3.97
C PRO A 288 20.51 10.24 -4.26
N GLY A 289 21.79 9.91 -4.07
CA GLY A 289 22.33 8.59 -4.40
C GLY A 289 21.68 7.41 -3.65
N ASP A 290 21.06 7.70 -2.52
CA ASP A 290 20.38 6.71 -1.65
C ASP A 290 18.87 6.57 -1.88
N VAL A 291 18.32 7.14 -2.97
CA VAL A 291 16.87 7.07 -3.25
C VAL A 291 16.37 5.63 -3.47
N PHE A 292 17.22 4.73 -3.94
CA PHE A 292 16.88 3.30 -3.97
C PHE A 292 16.63 2.77 -2.56
N PHE A 293 17.49 3.10 -1.61
CA PHE A 293 17.37 2.69 -0.22
C PHE A 293 16.14 3.30 0.48
N LEU A 294 15.70 4.49 0.08
CA LEU A 294 14.44 5.08 0.54
C LEU A 294 13.26 4.11 0.39
N HIS A 295 13.08 3.53 -0.79
CA HIS A 295 11.97 2.63 -1.08
C HIS A 295 12.24 1.19 -0.65
N SER A 296 13.49 0.70 -0.77
CA SER A 296 13.80 -0.68 -0.42
C SER A 296 13.67 -0.93 1.08
N ARG A 297 14.18 -0.03 1.95
CA ARG A 297 14.02 -0.18 3.41
C ARG A 297 12.56 -0.07 3.87
N LEU A 298 11.70 0.64 3.13
CA LEU A 298 10.27 0.69 3.39
C LEU A 298 9.58 -0.62 2.97
N LEU A 299 9.77 -1.03 1.72
CA LEU A 299 9.05 -2.14 1.12
C LEU A 299 9.52 -3.50 1.63
N GLU A 300 10.79 -3.64 2.04
CA GLU A 300 11.28 -4.87 2.65
C GLU A 300 10.65 -5.19 4.01
N ARG A 301 10.01 -4.24 4.66
CA ARG A 301 9.25 -4.44 5.90
C ARG A 301 7.97 -5.25 5.67
N ALA A 302 7.43 -5.23 4.43
CA ALA A 302 6.31 -6.09 4.03
C ALA A 302 6.77 -7.53 3.86
N ALA A 303 6.13 -8.45 4.59
CA ALA A 303 6.50 -9.86 4.61
C ALA A 303 5.36 -10.74 5.13
N LYS A 304 5.47 -12.05 4.88
CA LYS A 304 4.77 -13.11 5.62
C LYS A 304 5.72 -13.62 6.69
N LEU A 305 5.34 -13.52 7.94
CA LEU A 305 6.11 -14.05 9.07
C LEU A 305 5.90 -15.56 9.21
N ASN A 306 6.91 -16.23 9.76
CA ASN A 306 6.82 -17.64 10.08
C ASN A 306 5.92 -17.90 11.30
N ASP A 307 5.63 -19.17 11.59
CA ASP A 307 4.69 -19.55 12.66
C ASP A 307 5.25 -19.23 14.05
N GLU A 308 6.59 -19.23 14.23
CA GLU A 308 7.27 -18.84 15.48
C GLU A 308 7.07 -17.36 15.79
N MET A 309 6.95 -16.52 14.75
CA MET A 309 6.67 -15.08 14.85
C MET A 309 5.15 -14.78 14.82
N GLY A 310 4.29 -15.78 15.02
CA GLY A 310 2.84 -15.63 15.05
C GLY A 310 2.15 -15.72 13.70
N GLY A 311 2.86 -15.93 12.59
CA GLY A 311 2.27 -16.17 11.26
C GLY A 311 1.55 -14.97 10.64
N GLY A 312 1.72 -13.75 11.16
CA GLY A 312 1.13 -12.54 10.59
C GLY A 312 1.68 -12.17 9.23
N SER A 313 1.08 -11.21 8.56
CA SER A 313 1.56 -10.73 7.26
C SER A 313 1.25 -9.25 7.03
N MET A 314 2.12 -8.60 6.28
CA MET A 314 1.86 -7.27 5.72
C MET A 314 2.06 -7.32 4.21
N THR A 315 0.99 -7.12 3.45
CA THR A 315 1.00 -7.04 1.99
C THR A 315 1.10 -5.58 1.57
N ALA A 316 2.03 -5.25 0.69
CA ALA A 316 2.23 -3.88 0.24
C ALA A 316 1.83 -3.69 -1.23
N LEU A 317 1.01 -2.66 -1.48
CA LEU A 317 0.64 -2.19 -2.81
C LEU A 317 1.17 -0.76 -3.02
N PRO A 318 2.45 -0.59 -3.35
CA PRO A 318 2.97 0.72 -3.73
C PRO A 318 2.39 1.14 -5.07
N ILE A 319 2.10 2.44 -5.20
CA ILE A 319 1.68 3.07 -6.46
C ILE A 319 2.83 3.94 -6.98
N ILE A 320 3.15 3.77 -8.26
CA ILE A 320 4.11 4.61 -8.98
C ILE A 320 3.42 5.23 -10.20
N GLU A 321 3.71 6.50 -10.43
CA GLU A 321 3.24 7.25 -11.58
C GLU A 321 4.30 7.25 -12.68
N THR A 322 3.90 6.89 -13.90
CA THR A 322 4.71 7.02 -15.11
C THR A 322 4.30 8.25 -15.91
N GLN A 323 5.14 8.64 -16.87
CA GLN A 323 4.84 9.64 -17.88
C GLN A 323 4.93 8.97 -19.25
N ALA A 324 3.86 9.05 -20.04
CA ALA A 324 3.75 8.41 -21.36
C ALA A 324 4.12 6.90 -21.37
N GLY A 325 3.78 6.19 -20.29
CA GLY A 325 4.07 4.76 -20.17
C GLY A 325 5.54 4.39 -19.96
N ASP A 326 6.42 5.37 -19.71
CA ASP A 326 7.87 5.11 -19.55
C ASP A 326 8.18 4.42 -18.22
N VAL A 327 8.35 3.11 -18.27
CA VAL A 327 8.78 2.28 -17.12
C VAL A 327 10.30 2.28 -16.94
N SER A 328 11.07 2.85 -17.88
CA SER A 328 12.54 2.92 -17.81
C SER A 328 13.07 4.14 -17.06
N ALA A 329 12.18 5.05 -16.65
CA ALA A 329 12.50 6.17 -15.78
C ALA A 329 13.07 5.69 -14.42
N TYR A 330 13.79 6.58 -13.72
CA TYR A 330 14.62 6.18 -12.58
C TYR A 330 13.81 5.59 -11.42
N ILE A 331 12.78 6.24 -10.97
CA ILE A 331 11.95 5.76 -9.84
C ILE A 331 11.15 4.50 -10.22
N PRO A 332 10.44 4.42 -11.36
CA PRO A 332 9.79 3.20 -11.81
C PRO A 332 10.72 1.98 -11.82
N THR A 333 11.90 2.10 -12.44
CA THR A 333 12.89 1.02 -12.52
C THR A 333 13.32 0.52 -11.13
N ASN A 334 13.58 1.46 -10.20
CA ASN A 334 13.96 1.11 -8.83
C ASN A 334 12.86 0.30 -8.14
N VAL A 335 11.61 0.76 -8.18
CA VAL A 335 10.52 0.12 -7.45
C VAL A 335 10.12 -1.22 -8.09
N ILE A 336 10.16 -1.36 -9.43
CA ILE A 336 9.98 -2.64 -10.12
C ILE A 336 11.00 -3.68 -9.64
N SER A 337 12.25 -3.27 -9.39
CA SER A 337 13.30 -4.18 -8.92
C SER A 337 13.12 -4.60 -7.46
N ILE A 338 12.53 -3.75 -6.62
CA ILE A 338 12.29 -4.02 -5.19
C ILE A 338 11.07 -4.92 -4.99
N THR A 339 10.05 -4.80 -5.83
CA THR A 339 8.77 -5.49 -5.68
C THR A 339 8.76 -6.90 -6.26
N ASP A 340 7.80 -7.72 -5.84
CA ASP A 340 7.63 -9.11 -6.25
C ASP A 340 6.76 -9.24 -7.52
N GLY A 341 6.53 -8.15 -8.21
CA GLY A 341 5.76 -8.05 -9.44
C GLY A 341 5.11 -6.68 -9.59
N GLN A 342 4.38 -6.52 -10.69
CA GLN A 342 3.67 -5.27 -11.00
C GLN A 342 2.36 -5.50 -11.74
N ILE A 343 1.37 -4.69 -11.43
CA ILE A 343 0.13 -4.47 -12.16
C ILE A 343 0.32 -3.21 -13.00
N PHE A 344 0.48 -3.36 -14.31
CA PHE A 344 0.65 -2.26 -15.24
C PHE A 344 -0.68 -1.81 -15.81
N LEU A 345 -1.04 -0.53 -15.60
CA LEU A 345 -2.22 0.09 -16.20
C LEU A 345 -1.85 0.89 -17.45
N ASP A 346 -2.45 0.53 -18.55
CA ASP A 346 -2.15 1.06 -19.88
C ASP A 346 -3.15 2.14 -20.30
N THR A 347 -2.65 3.30 -20.73
CA THR A 347 -3.47 4.44 -21.17
C THR A 347 -4.29 4.12 -22.41
N ASN A 348 -3.77 3.33 -23.35
CA ASN A 348 -4.50 2.96 -24.56
C ASN A 348 -5.67 2.04 -24.24
N LEU A 349 -5.47 1.05 -23.36
CA LEU A 349 -6.55 0.20 -22.85
C LEU A 349 -7.62 1.02 -22.14
N PHE A 350 -7.21 1.99 -21.32
CA PHE A 350 -8.14 2.86 -20.62
C PHE A 350 -9.00 3.67 -21.61
N ASN A 351 -8.38 4.27 -22.63
CA ASN A 351 -9.04 5.07 -23.63
C ASN A 351 -9.94 4.25 -24.56
N SER A 352 -9.60 2.97 -24.81
CA SER A 352 -10.45 2.04 -25.57
C SER A 352 -11.64 1.50 -24.78
N GLY A 353 -11.77 1.88 -23.49
CA GLY A 353 -12.89 1.47 -22.64
C GLY A 353 -12.66 0.16 -21.88
N GLN A 354 -11.46 -0.43 -21.94
CA GLN A 354 -11.10 -1.57 -21.11
C GLN A 354 -10.82 -1.10 -19.67
N LYS A 355 -11.70 -1.39 -18.73
CA LYS A 355 -11.59 -0.97 -17.32
C LYS A 355 -11.85 -2.15 -16.38
N PRO A 356 -10.92 -2.46 -15.44
CA PRO A 356 -9.61 -1.84 -15.24
C PRO A 356 -8.67 -2.04 -16.44
N ALA A 357 -7.85 -1.04 -16.71
CA ALA A 357 -6.97 -0.99 -17.89
C ALA A 357 -5.68 -1.81 -17.71
N ILE A 358 -5.77 -3.01 -17.17
CA ILE A 358 -4.63 -3.86 -16.82
C ILE A 358 -4.02 -4.49 -18.07
N SER A 359 -2.76 -4.19 -18.32
CA SER A 359 -2.00 -4.81 -19.40
C SER A 359 -1.52 -6.21 -18.99
N VAL A 360 -2.14 -7.24 -19.55
CA VAL A 360 -1.83 -8.64 -19.25
C VAL A 360 -0.38 -9.01 -19.60
N GLY A 361 0.16 -8.42 -20.68
CA GLY A 361 1.52 -8.68 -21.14
C GLY A 361 2.61 -8.07 -20.28
N LEU A 362 2.37 -6.87 -19.71
CA LEU A 362 3.33 -6.13 -18.89
C LEU A 362 3.17 -6.39 -17.39
N SER A 363 2.05 -6.97 -16.98
CA SER A 363 1.76 -7.28 -15.58
C SER A 363 2.30 -8.66 -15.22
N VAL A 364 2.99 -8.75 -14.09
CA VAL A 364 3.68 -9.96 -13.62
C VAL A 364 3.52 -10.10 -12.11
N SER A 365 3.18 -11.29 -11.64
CA SER A 365 3.33 -11.69 -10.25
C SER A 365 4.40 -12.77 -10.13
N ARG A 366 5.43 -12.56 -9.33
CA ARG A 366 6.50 -13.55 -9.11
C ARG A 366 6.05 -14.67 -8.15
N VAL A 367 5.04 -14.46 -7.36
CA VAL A 367 4.41 -15.47 -6.50
C VAL A 367 3.47 -16.34 -7.33
N GLY A 368 2.71 -15.74 -8.23
CA GLY A 368 1.88 -16.41 -9.23
C GLY A 368 0.88 -17.38 -8.61
N GLY A 369 0.70 -18.53 -9.23
CA GLY A 369 -0.29 -19.54 -8.84
C GLY A 369 -0.12 -20.14 -7.44
N SER A 370 0.96 -19.83 -6.70
CA SER A 370 1.09 -20.20 -5.29
C SER A 370 0.15 -19.40 -4.39
N ALA A 371 -0.25 -18.20 -4.85
CA ALA A 371 -1.19 -17.30 -4.17
C ALA A 371 -2.62 -17.40 -4.72
N GLN A 372 -2.98 -18.48 -5.38
CA GLN A 372 -4.33 -18.72 -5.90
C GLN A 372 -4.96 -19.97 -5.28
N MET A 373 -6.27 -19.92 -5.07
CA MET A 373 -7.02 -21.15 -4.80
C MET A 373 -6.96 -22.09 -6.01
N LYS A 374 -6.99 -23.42 -5.77
CA LYS A 374 -6.85 -24.42 -6.84
C LYS A 374 -7.88 -24.25 -7.95
N ALA A 375 -9.13 -23.89 -7.61
CA ALA A 375 -10.19 -23.63 -8.56
C ALA A 375 -9.82 -22.49 -9.53
N MET A 376 -9.33 -21.37 -9.01
CA MET A 376 -8.90 -20.23 -9.83
C MET A 376 -7.70 -20.62 -10.70
N LYS A 377 -6.69 -21.23 -10.12
CA LYS A 377 -5.47 -21.67 -10.83
C LYS A 377 -5.78 -22.60 -12.01
N LYS A 378 -6.73 -23.53 -11.83
CA LYS A 378 -7.16 -24.46 -12.90
C LYS A 378 -7.83 -23.73 -14.06
N ASN A 379 -8.65 -22.72 -13.78
CA ASN A 379 -9.43 -22.00 -14.77
C ASN A 379 -8.64 -20.86 -15.45
N SER A 380 -7.71 -20.23 -14.73
CA SER A 380 -6.92 -19.11 -15.28
C SER A 380 -5.57 -19.54 -15.87
N GLY A 381 -5.21 -20.82 -15.78
CA GLY A 381 -3.88 -21.31 -16.16
C GLY A 381 -3.48 -21.02 -17.60
N THR A 382 -4.41 -21.13 -18.55
CA THR A 382 -4.21 -20.83 -19.97
C THR A 382 -4.61 -19.41 -20.36
N LEU A 383 -5.43 -18.76 -19.54
CA LEU A 383 -6.06 -17.47 -19.85
C LEU A 383 -5.07 -16.38 -20.26
N LYS A 384 -3.91 -16.32 -19.61
CA LYS A 384 -2.86 -15.35 -19.95
C LYS A 384 -2.30 -15.57 -21.35
N LEU A 385 -2.10 -16.84 -21.72
CA LEU A 385 -1.63 -17.23 -23.06
C LEU A 385 -2.70 -16.95 -24.12
N ASP A 386 -3.95 -17.32 -23.83
CA ASP A 386 -5.08 -17.13 -24.74
C ASP A 386 -5.30 -15.64 -25.05
N LEU A 387 -5.20 -14.78 -24.03
CA LEU A 387 -5.29 -13.33 -24.20
C LEU A 387 -4.07 -12.71 -24.92
N ALA A 388 -2.88 -13.28 -24.75
CA ALA A 388 -1.70 -12.84 -25.53
C ALA A 388 -1.87 -13.18 -27.01
N GLN A 389 -2.29 -14.40 -27.33
CA GLN A 389 -2.59 -14.83 -28.70
C GLN A 389 -3.71 -13.98 -29.32
N TYR A 390 -4.78 -13.73 -28.59
CA TYR A 390 -5.85 -12.84 -29.05
C TYR A 390 -5.32 -11.46 -29.46
N ARG A 391 -4.44 -10.84 -28.66
CA ARG A 391 -3.87 -9.53 -28.97
C ARG A 391 -3.03 -9.52 -30.23
N GLU A 392 -2.20 -10.55 -30.42
CA GLU A 392 -1.41 -10.71 -31.62
C GLU A 392 -2.30 -10.88 -32.85
N LEU A 393 -3.29 -11.77 -32.76
CA LEU A 393 -4.24 -12.02 -33.86
C LEU A 393 -5.11 -10.80 -34.15
N ALA A 394 -5.56 -10.06 -33.13
CA ALA A 394 -6.35 -8.84 -33.31
C ALA A 394 -5.56 -7.73 -34.01
N ALA A 395 -4.27 -7.59 -33.70
CA ALA A 395 -3.40 -6.66 -34.40
C ALA A 395 -3.19 -7.06 -35.86
N PHE A 396 -3.03 -8.37 -36.12
CA PHE A 396 -2.84 -8.91 -37.48
C PHE A 396 -4.13 -8.85 -38.33
N SER A 397 -5.29 -9.09 -37.74
CA SER A 397 -6.60 -9.11 -38.39
C SER A 397 -6.98 -7.77 -39.04
N GLN A 398 -6.41 -6.66 -38.54
CA GLN A 398 -6.61 -5.32 -39.16
C GLN A 398 -6.04 -5.23 -40.60
N PHE A 399 -5.11 -6.13 -40.97
CA PHE A 399 -4.43 -6.12 -42.23
C PHE A 399 -4.78 -7.33 -43.13
N ALA A 400 -5.44 -8.38 -42.59
CA ALA A 400 -5.77 -9.59 -43.27
C ALA A 400 -7.22 -9.58 -43.76
N SER A 401 -7.42 -9.81 -45.07
CA SER A 401 -8.77 -9.85 -45.69
C SER A 401 -9.49 -11.20 -45.50
N ASP A 402 -8.76 -12.31 -45.34
CA ASP A 402 -9.30 -13.66 -45.14
C ASP A 402 -8.65 -14.34 -43.95
N LEU A 403 -9.46 -14.61 -42.91
CA LEU A 403 -9.07 -15.40 -41.76
C LEU A 403 -9.71 -16.79 -41.86
N ASP A 404 -8.94 -17.83 -41.53
CA ASP A 404 -9.47 -19.17 -41.38
C ASP A 404 -10.44 -19.25 -40.18
N GLU A 405 -11.32 -20.26 -40.19
CA GLU A 405 -12.37 -20.44 -39.17
C GLU A 405 -11.81 -20.59 -37.76
N SER A 406 -10.68 -21.29 -37.63
CA SER A 406 -9.99 -21.46 -36.31
C SER A 406 -9.54 -20.14 -35.73
N THR A 407 -8.87 -19.32 -36.55
CA THR A 407 -8.41 -17.97 -36.14
C THR A 407 -9.56 -17.04 -35.81
N ARG A 408 -10.66 -17.13 -36.56
CA ARG A 408 -11.87 -16.34 -36.27
C ARG A 408 -12.47 -16.74 -34.91
N ASN A 409 -12.62 -18.02 -34.64
CA ASN A 409 -13.12 -18.54 -33.35
C ASN A 409 -12.26 -18.11 -32.18
N GLN A 410 -10.92 -18.07 -32.32
CA GLN A 410 -10.00 -17.58 -31.31
C GLN A 410 -10.17 -16.07 -31.07
N LEU A 411 -10.34 -15.27 -32.12
CA LEU A 411 -10.60 -13.85 -32.01
C LEU A 411 -11.94 -13.57 -31.29
N ASP A 412 -12.98 -14.30 -31.68
CA ASP A 412 -14.32 -14.16 -31.10
C ASP A 412 -14.35 -14.52 -29.62
N ARG A 413 -13.67 -15.61 -29.24
CA ARG A 413 -13.54 -16.03 -27.84
C ARG A 413 -12.69 -15.05 -27.04
N GLY A 414 -11.55 -14.58 -27.59
CA GLY A 414 -10.70 -13.60 -26.95
C GLY A 414 -11.39 -12.26 -26.70
N ALA A 415 -12.20 -11.79 -27.66
CA ALA A 415 -13.01 -10.58 -27.50
C ALA A 415 -14.01 -10.69 -26.35
N ARG A 416 -14.70 -11.83 -26.24
CA ARG A 416 -15.63 -12.10 -25.10
C ARG A 416 -14.91 -12.20 -23.76
N MET A 417 -13.71 -12.81 -23.74
CA MET A 417 -12.89 -12.86 -22.53
C MET A 417 -12.41 -11.47 -22.09
N MET A 418 -12.01 -10.62 -23.04
CA MET A 418 -11.66 -9.23 -22.75
C MET A 418 -12.85 -8.44 -22.20
N GLU A 419 -14.05 -8.66 -22.75
CA GLU A 419 -15.27 -8.02 -22.24
C GLU A 419 -15.60 -8.53 -20.84
N LEU A 420 -15.52 -9.84 -20.60
CA LEU A 420 -15.76 -10.44 -19.29
C LEU A 420 -14.80 -9.92 -18.21
N LEU A 421 -13.57 -9.55 -18.55
CA LEU A 421 -12.60 -8.98 -17.61
C LEU A 421 -12.86 -7.51 -17.26
N LYS A 422 -13.78 -6.83 -17.95
CA LYS A 422 -14.23 -5.50 -17.55
C LYS A 422 -14.97 -5.56 -16.22
N GLN A 423 -14.82 -4.51 -15.42
CA GLN A 423 -15.42 -4.42 -14.09
C GLN A 423 -15.72 -2.97 -13.75
N GLY A 424 -16.88 -2.72 -13.16
CA GLY A 424 -17.30 -1.40 -12.71
C GLY A 424 -16.49 -0.90 -11.53
N LEU A 425 -16.54 0.40 -11.27
CA LEU A 425 -15.89 1.02 -10.11
C LEU A 425 -16.57 0.56 -8.81
N ASN A 426 -15.78 0.36 -7.77
CA ASN A 426 -16.27 0.01 -6.43
C ASN A 426 -17.20 -1.21 -6.42
N SER A 427 -16.91 -2.18 -7.26
CA SER A 427 -17.72 -3.37 -7.46
C SER A 427 -16.84 -4.62 -7.42
N PRO A 428 -16.16 -4.91 -6.29
CA PRO A 428 -15.36 -6.11 -6.17
C PRO A 428 -16.25 -7.35 -6.27
N VAL A 429 -15.75 -8.37 -6.98
CA VAL A 429 -16.44 -9.64 -7.19
C VAL A 429 -15.77 -10.72 -6.34
N PRO A 430 -16.49 -11.46 -5.48
CA PRO A 430 -15.92 -12.57 -4.71
C PRO A 430 -15.29 -13.64 -5.61
N VAL A 431 -14.12 -14.14 -5.23
CA VAL A 431 -13.35 -15.09 -6.06
C VAL A 431 -14.13 -16.34 -6.49
N PRO A 432 -15.01 -16.97 -5.67
CA PRO A 432 -15.83 -18.06 -6.16
C PRO A 432 -16.71 -17.71 -7.35
N LYS A 433 -17.30 -16.51 -7.39
CA LYS A 433 -18.08 -16.01 -8.53
C LYS A 433 -17.20 -15.75 -9.75
N GLN A 434 -16.01 -15.17 -9.54
CA GLN A 434 -15.02 -14.98 -10.61
C GLN A 434 -14.64 -16.31 -11.26
N VAL A 435 -14.44 -17.36 -10.45
CA VAL A 435 -14.11 -18.71 -10.92
C VAL A 435 -15.19 -19.24 -11.87
N VAL A 436 -16.48 -19.09 -11.52
CA VAL A 436 -17.58 -19.57 -12.37
C VAL A 436 -17.67 -18.76 -13.68
N ALA A 437 -17.54 -17.44 -13.60
CA ALA A 437 -17.58 -16.57 -14.79
C ALA A 437 -16.41 -16.88 -15.77
N LEU A 438 -15.20 -17.02 -15.23
CA LEU A 438 -14.01 -17.36 -16.04
C LEU A 438 -14.08 -18.78 -16.59
N TYR A 439 -14.67 -19.73 -15.86
CA TYR A 439 -14.94 -21.07 -16.35
C TYR A 439 -15.88 -21.01 -17.57
N ALA A 440 -16.97 -20.25 -17.47
CA ALA A 440 -17.93 -20.12 -18.58
C ALA A 440 -17.25 -19.55 -19.84
N GLY A 441 -16.42 -18.52 -19.69
CA GLY A 441 -15.65 -17.97 -20.82
C GLY A 441 -14.62 -18.92 -21.40
N GLY A 442 -13.81 -19.54 -20.54
CA GLY A 442 -12.72 -20.44 -20.96
C GLY A 442 -13.21 -21.74 -21.61
N LYS A 443 -14.38 -22.23 -21.19
CA LYS A 443 -14.99 -23.48 -21.76
C LYS A 443 -15.86 -23.23 -22.99
N GLY A 444 -16.00 -21.97 -23.44
CA GLY A 444 -16.73 -21.65 -24.66
C GLY A 444 -18.25 -21.50 -24.50
N PHE A 445 -18.77 -21.49 -23.28
CA PHE A 445 -20.21 -21.25 -23.05
C PHE A 445 -20.67 -19.86 -23.57
N LEU A 446 -19.74 -18.91 -23.69
CA LEU A 446 -20.02 -17.58 -24.21
C LEU A 446 -19.95 -17.49 -25.74
N ASP A 447 -19.53 -18.52 -26.47
CA ASP A 447 -19.29 -18.46 -27.91
C ASP A 447 -20.55 -18.08 -28.71
N THR A 448 -21.75 -18.39 -28.20
CA THR A 448 -23.03 -18.05 -28.80
C THR A 448 -23.60 -16.68 -28.36
N ILE A 449 -23.00 -16.04 -27.36
CA ILE A 449 -23.47 -14.78 -26.81
C ILE A 449 -22.80 -13.60 -27.53
N PRO A 450 -23.56 -12.58 -28.03
CA PRO A 450 -22.97 -11.36 -28.58
C PRO A 450 -22.07 -10.66 -27.57
N VAL A 451 -20.94 -10.08 -28.02
CA VAL A 451 -19.93 -9.45 -27.14
C VAL A 451 -20.59 -8.37 -26.25
N GLU A 452 -21.50 -7.59 -26.77
CA GLU A 452 -22.22 -6.51 -26.08
C GLU A 452 -23.10 -7.02 -24.91
N LYS A 453 -23.45 -8.30 -24.93
CA LYS A 453 -24.29 -8.93 -23.90
C LYS A 453 -23.49 -9.65 -22.81
N VAL A 454 -22.16 -9.79 -22.98
CA VAL A 454 -21.31 -10.55 -22.04
C VAL A 454 -21.37 -10.02 -20.60
N LEU A 455 -21.32 -8.70 -20.41
CA LEU A 455 -21.45 -8.11 -19.07
C LEU A 455 -22.83 -8.33 -18.46
N LYS A 456 -23.89 -8.26 -19.29
CA LYS A 456 -25.24 -8.56 -18.80
C LYS A 456 -25.42 -10.03 -18.45
N PHE A 457 -24.86 -10.93 -19.25
CA PHE A 457 -24.78 -12.34 -18.91
C PHE A 457 -24.08 -12.57 -17.56
N GLU A 458 -22.95 -11.90 -17.30
CA GLU A 458 -22.23 -12.00 -16.02
C GLU A 458 -23.09 -11.53 -14.84
N GLU A 459 -23.79 -10.40 -14.98
CA GLU A 459 -24.72 -9.92 -13.93
C GLU A 459 -25.80 -10.96 -13.62
N ASP A 460 -26.43 -11.51 -14.65
CA ASP A 460 -27.50 -12.51 -14.49
C ASP A 460 -26.96 -13.84 -13.97
N LEU A 461 -25.72 -14.21 -14.35
CA LEU A 461 -25.02 -15.38 -13.78
C LEU A 461 -24.77 -15.19 -12.29
N HIS A 462 -24.29 -14.02 -11.88
CA HIS A 462 -24.08 -13.73 -10.46
C HIS A 462 -25.39 -13.77 -9.68
N ALA A 463 -26.47 -13.25 -10.23
CA ALA A 463 -27.81 -13.29 -9.61
C ALA A 463 -28.38 -14.74 -9.53
N ALA A 464 -28.09 -15.59 -10.50
CA ALA A 464 -28.44 -17.00 -10.47
C ALA A 464 -27.63 -17.77 -9.40
N LEU A 465 -26.32 -17.49 -9.30
CA LEU A 465 -25.44 -18.08 -8.29
C LEU A 465 -25.82 -17.66 -6.86
N ASP A 466 -26.36 -16.46 -6.66
CA ASP A 466 -26.86 -16.03 -5.35
C ASP A 466 -28.11 -16.83 -4.90
N LYS A 467 -28.88 -17.35 -5.86
CA LYS A 467 -30.01 -18.26 -5.58
C LYS A 467 -29.55 -19.71 -5.35
N GLU A 468 -28.45 -20.10 -5.99
CA GLU A 468 -27.82 -21.44 -5.87
C GLU A 468 -26.56 -21.34 -5.01
N ALA A 469 -26.69 -20.80 -3.78
CA ALA A 469 -25.57 -20.51 -2.87
C ALA A 469 -24.66 -21.73 -2.62
N THR A 470 -25.20 -22.96 -2.74
CA THR A 470 -24.45 -24.22 -2.53
C THR A 470 -23.22 -24.36 -3.44
N VAL A 471 -23.28 -23.82 -4.68
CA VAL A 471 -22.14 -23.85 -5.62
C VAL A 471 -21.02 -22.92 -5.13
N ILE A 472 -21.36 -21.70 -4.73
CA ILE A 472 -20.42 -20.71 -4.25
C ILE A 472 -19.79 -21.14 -2.92
N GLU A 473 -20.58 -21.67 -1.99
CA GLU A 473 -20.11 -22.18 -0.70
C GLU A 473 -19.17 -23.38 -0.87
N ALA A 474 -19.49 -24.31 -1.79
CA ALA A 474 -18.63 -25.44 -2.09
C ALA A 474 -17.25 -24.96 -2.63
N ILE A 475 -17.22 -24.05 -3.60
CA ILE A 475 -15.97 -23.51 -4.16
C ILE A 475 -15.17 -22.77 -3.07
N ALA A 476 -15.83 -21.97 -2.23
CA ALA A 476 -15.18 -21.22 -1.15
C ALA A 476 -14.56 -22.15 -0.09
N THR A 477 -15.25 -23.24 0.27
CA THR A 477 -14.82 -24.17 1.32
C THR A 477 -13.76 -25.14 0.81
N GLU A 478 -14.02 -25.81 -0.34
CA GLU A 478 -13.10 -26.80 -0.92
C GLU A 478 -11.88 -26.14 -1.59
N LYS A 479 -11.98 -24.86 -1.92
CA LYS A 479 -10.98 -24.11 -2.72
C LYS A 479 -10.65 -24.80 -4.04
N ASN A 480 -11.51 -25.69 -4.49
CA ASN A 480 -11.40 -26.51 -5.70
C ASN A 480 -12.79 -26.70 -6.33
N ILE A 481 -12.84 -27.24 -7.54
CA ILE A 481 -14.09 -27.65 -8.21
C ILE A 481 -14.09 -29.16 -8.25
N SER A 482 -14.96 -29.79 -7.45
CA SER A 482 -15.24 -31.21 -7.51
C SER A 482 -16.16 -31.52 -8.70
N GLU A 483 -16.25 -32.78 -9.14
CA GLU A 483 -17.14 -33.21 -10.24
C GLU A 483 -18.63 -32.90 -9.97
N ASP A 484 -19.08 -33.02 -8.72
CA ASP A 484 -20.43 -32.67 -8.33
C ASP A 484 -20.68 -31.17 -8.41
N THR A 485 -19.75 -30.39 -7.91
CA THR A 485 -19.78 -28.91 -7.98
C THR A 485 -19.74 -28.44 -9.43
N GLU A 486 -18.89 -29.04 -10.28
CA GLU A 486 -18.80 -28.74 -11.71
C GLU A 486 -20.12 -29.01 -12.44
N GLY A 487 -20.77 -30.17 -12.14
CA GLY A 487 -22.05 -30.50 -12.73
C GLY A 487 -23.18 -29.52 -12.34
N LYS A 488 -23.20 -29.05 -11.10
CA LYS A 488 -24.18 -28.03 -10.65
C LYS A 488 -23.88 -26.67 -11.30
N MET A 489 -22.61 -26.27 -11.34
CA MET A 489 -22.16 -25.05 -11.94
C MET A 489 -22.50 -24.96 -13.43
N ILE A 490 -22.27 -26.05 -14.20
CA ILE A 490 -22.60 -26.10 -15.63
C ILE A 490 -24.10 -25.89 -15.84
N LYS A 491 -24.96 -26.52 -15.05
CA LYS A 491 -26.42 -26.34 -15.16
C LYS A 491 -26.83 -24.87 -14.98
N VAL A 492 -26.24 -24.18 -14.00
CA VAL A 492 -26.52 -22.73 -13.77
C VAL A 492 -26.04 -21.91 -14.97
N ILE A 493 -24.84 -22.19 -15.48
CA ILE A 493 -24.29 -21.50 -16.64
C ILE A 493 -25.19 -21.69 -17.86
N GLU A 494 -25.58 -22.93 -18.19
CA GLU A 494 -26.42 -23.24 -19.35
C GLU A 494 -27.80 -22.55 -19.26
N GLN A 495 -28.42 -22.52 -18.08
CA GLN A 495 -29.68 -21.82 -17.87
C GLN A 495 -29.58 -20.31 -18.19
N VAL A 496 -28.48 -19.66 -17.78
CA VAL A 496 -28.28 -18.25 -18.05
C VAL A 496 -27.87 -18.01 -19.52
N VAL A 497 -27.09 -18.89 -20.12
CA VAL A 497 -26.73 -18.81 -21.55
C VAL A 497 -27.98 -18.82 -22.43
N GLU A 498 -28.98 -19.69 -22.13
CA GLU A 498 -30.21 -19.76 -22.90
C GLU A 498 -31.02 -18.46 -22.89
N LEU A 499 -30.87 -17.63 -21.87
CA LEU A 499 -31.54 -16.32 -21.78
C LEU A 499 -30.88 -15.25 -22.64
N HIS A 500 -29.64 -15.48 -23.11
CA HIS A 500 -28.82 -14.48 -23.81
C HIS A 500 -28.47 -14.84 -25.26
N LYS A 501 -28.91 -16.00 -25.73
CA LYS A 501 -28.79 -16.43 -27.15
C LYS A 501 -29.47 -15.51 -28.14
#